data_918d77c1865eecc193962fb1245c1af0
#
_entry.id   918d77c1865eecc193962fb1245c1af0
#
_cell.length_a   1.000
_cell.length_b   1.000
_cell.length_c   1.000
_cell.angle_alpha   90.00
_cell.angle_beta   90.00
_cell.angle_gamma   90.00
#
_symmetry.space_group_name_H-M   'P 1'
#
loop_
_entity.id
_entity.type
_entity.pdbx_description
1 polymer ?
#
loop_
_entity_poly.entity_id
_entity_poly.type
_entity_poly.pdbx_seq_one_letter_code
_entity_poly.pdbx_strand_id
1 'polypeptide(L)'
;MSSTLRHDGLMSDRQTRSWAGTTLADRRAERRQRFLDVGLDLLGTQGSAAVTVRSVCRLAALTDRYFYENFADREALLLAVYDQVADEAGRVLVETVGALGSSDYEAVSRAAVDAFLGL
;
A
#
# COMPACT_ATOMS: atom_id res chain seq x y z
N MET A 1 23.99 21.45 -12.87
CA MET A 1 23.98 21.62 -12.43
C MET A 1 23.54 21.28 -12.03
N SER A 2 23.39 21.32 -12.34
CA SER A 2 23.23 21.42 -11.85
C SER A 2 22.68 21.01 -11.63
N SER A 3 22.58 20.93 -11.89
CA SER A 3 22.39 20.98 -11.52
C SER A 3 21.95 20.55 -11.40
N THR A 4 21.97 20.50 -11.83
CA THR A 4 21.81 20.50 -11.51
C THR A 4 21.29 20.12 -11.33
N LEU A 5 21.28 20.16 -11.86
CA LEU A 5 21.08 20.20 -11.48
C LEU A 5 20.58 19.70 -11.35
N ARG A 6 20.53 19.77 -11.64
CA ARG A 6 20.30 19.75 -11.46
C ARG A 6 20.05 19.04 -11.13
N HIS A 7 20.00 18.80 -11.73
CA HIS A 7 20.01 18.54 -11.40
C HIS A 7 20.04 18.17 -10.95
N ASP A 8 20.45 18.18 -11.16
CA ASP A 8 20.40 18.03 -10.71
C ASP A 8 20.22 18.21 -10.18
N GLY A 9 21.53 18.40 -10.20
CA GLY A 9 21.04 19.50 -9.47
C GLY A 9 19.59 19.46 -9.20
N LEU A 10 18.99 19.03 -9.98
CA LEU A 10 17.60 18.86 -9.83
C LEU A 10 17.26 18.19 -8.49
N MET A 11 18.03 17.21 -8.10
CA MET A 11 17.77 16.49 -6.85
C MET A 11 17.89 17.42 -5.65
N SER A 12 18.92 18.21 -5.62
CA SER A 12 19.10 19.14 -4.53
C SER A 12 17.94 20.11 -4.40
N ASP A 13 17.50 20.64 -5.50
CA ASP A 13 16.39 21.57 -5.50
C ASP A 13 15.10 20.91 -5.06
N ARG A 14 14.86 19.69 -5.50
CA ARG A 14 13.67 18.95 -5.10
C ARG A 14 13.68 18.68 -3.61
N GLN A 15 14.80 18.28 -3.06
CA GLN A 15 14.88 18.00 -1.64
C GLN A 15 14.61 19.26 -0.81
N THR A 16 15.13 20.36 -1.24
CA THR A 16 14.93 21.61 -0.51
C THR A 16 13.47 22.01 -0.51
N ARG A 17 12.82 21.94 -1.65
CA ARG A 17 11.42 22.32 -1.73
C ARG A 17 10.52 21.32 -1.03
N SER A 18 10.80 20.05 -1.19
CA SER A 18 9.95 19.04 -0.58
C SER A 18 10.04 19.07 0.91
N TRP A 19 11.10 19.69 1.44
CA TRP A 19 11.23 19.83 2.87
C TRP A 19 10.05 20.56 3.49
N ALA A 20 9.54 21.57 2.82
CA ALA A 20 8.45 22.36 3.33
C ALA A 20 7.10 21.90 2.78
N GLY A 21 7.00 21.76 1.46
CA GLY A 21 5.73 21.49 0.82
C GLY A 21 5.33 20.04 0.84
N THR A 22 6.27 19.16 0.51
CA THR A 22 5.99 17.73 0.40
C THR A 22 5.83 17.06 1.75
N THR A 23 6.43 17.64 2.78
CA THR A 23 6.48 17.01 4.09
C THR A 23 5.09 16.66 4.64
N LEU A 24 4.13 17.56 4.50
CA LEU A 24 2.79 17.30 5.02
C LEU A 24 2.11 16.18 4.27
N ALA A 25 2.20 16.20 2.95
CA ALA A 25 1.61 15.14 2.14
C ALA A 25 2.30 13.81 2.39
N ASP A 26 3.63 13.83 2.54
CA ASP A 26 4.39 12.61 2.82
C ASP A 26 4.01 12.02 4.17
N ARG A 27 3.86 12.85 5.19
CA ARG A 27 3.49 12.39 6.53
C ARG A 27 2.09 11.79 6.52
N ARG A 28 1.17 12.40 5.80
CA ARG A 28 -0.17 11.86 5.68
C ARG A 28 -0.14 10.51 4.98
N ALA A 29 0.63 10.40 3.90
CA ALA A 29 0.75 9.14 3.16
C ALA A 29 1.38 8.06 4.03
N GLU A 30 2.39 8.42 4.83
CA GLU A 30 3.01 7.47 5.74
C GLU A 30 2.05 7.00 6.81
N ARG A 31 1.26 7.91 7.37
CA ARG A 31 0.27 7.52 8.38
C ARG A 31 -0.80 6.63 7.76
N ARG A 32 -1.26 6.97 6.56
CA ARG A 32 -2.23 6.14 5.86
C ARG A 32 -1.68 4.74 5.64
N GLN A 33 -0.45 4.64 5.17
CA GLN A 33 0.16 3.34 4.92
C GLN A 33 0.34 2.55 6.22
N ARG A 34 0.66 3.24 7.31
CA ARG A 34 0.79 2.58 8.61
C ARG A 34 -0.53 1.96 9.04
N PHE A 35 -1.63 2.68 8.87
CA PHE A 35 -2.94 2.12 9.18
C PHE A 35 -3.27 0.92 8.28
N LEU A 36 -2.92 1.00 7.00
CA LEU A 36 -3.15 -0.11 6.08
C LEU A 36 -2.33 -1.33 6.47
N ASP A 37 -1.07 -1.13 6.82
CA ASP A 37 -0.19 -2.24 7.21
C ASP A 37 -0.69 -2.90 8.50
N VAL A 38 -1.08 -2.12 9.48
CA VAL A 38 -1.63 -2.64 10.74
C VAL A 38 -2.95 -3.35 10.49
N GLY A 39 -3.81 -2.75 9.65
CA GLY A 39 -5.08 -3.37 9.32
C GLY A 39 -4.92 -4.70 8.62
N LEU A 40 -3.98 -4.76 7.69
CA LEU A 40 -3.69 -6.00 6.99
C LEU A 40 -3.16 -7.07 7.94
N ASP A 41 -2.26 -6.69 8.83
CA ASP A 41 -1.70 -7.62 9.80
C ASP A 41 -2.80 -8.17 10.72
N LEU A 42 -3.65 -7.30 11.24
CA LEU A 42 -4.77 -7.73 12.10
C LEU A 42 -5.73 -8.64 11.33
N LEU A 43 -6.06 -8.27 10.10
CA LEU A 43 -6.96 -9.05 9.28
C LEU A 43 -6.40 -10.45 9.07
N GLY A 44 -5.12 -10.54 8.74
CA GLY A 44 -4.48 -11.81 8.45
C GLY A 44 -4.24 -12.69 9.66
N THR A 45 -4.02 -12.09 10.83
CA THR A 45 -3.70 -12.88 12.02
C THR A 45 -4.89 -13.12 12.94
N GLN A 46 -5.86 -12.19 12.96
CA GLN A 46 -6.96 -12.26 13.92
C GLN A 46 -8.34 -12.14 13.29
N GLY A 47 -8.41 -11.85 12.01
CA GLY A 47 -9.67 -11.73 11.31
C GLY A 47 -10.23 -10.32 11.33
N SER A 48 -11.28 -10.10 10.54
CA SER A 48 -11.80 -8.76 10.31
C SER A 48 -12.40 -8.15 11.58
N ALA A 49 -12.92 -8.95 12.48
CA ALA A 49 -13.52 -8.42 13.70
C ALA A 49 -12.49 -7.72 14.59
N ALA A 50 -11.22 -8.08 14.47
CA ALA A 50 -10.16 -7.45 15.24
C ALA A 50 -9.75 -6.09 14.68
N VAL A 51 -10.16 -5.79 13.45
CA VAL A 51 -9.80 -4.52 12.79
C VAL A 51 -10.81 -3.46 13.21
N THR A 52 -10.49 -2.73 14.26
CA THR A 52 -11.30 -1.64 14.76
C THR A 52 -10.48 -0.36 14.74
N VAL A 53 -11.16 0.78 14.76
CA VAL A 53 -10.45 2.06 14.81
C VAL A 53 -9.50 2.07 16.01
N ARG A 54 -9.99 1.58 17.15
CA ARG A 54 -9.21 1.59 18.39
C ARG A 54 -7.97 0.69 18.28
N SER A 55 -8.12 -0.52 17.75
CA SER A 55 -7.01 -1.44 17.66
C SER A 55 -5.95 -0.97 16.66
N VAL A 56 -6.39 -0.45 15.50
CA VAL A 56 -5.42 0.00 14.53
C VAL A 56 -4.69 1.26 15.00
N CYS A 57 -5.38 2.15 15.69
CA CYS A 57 -4.74 3.34 16.24
C CYS A 57 -3.72 2.96 17.30
N ARG A 58 -4.06 2.02 18.17
CA ARG A 58 -3.15 1.57 19.22
C ARG A 58 -1.90 0.94 18.61
N LEU A 59 -2.06 0.05 17.66
CA LEU A 59 -0.93 -0.65 17.06
C LEU A 59 -0.11 0.24 16.15
N ALA A 60 -0.75 1.19 15.49
CA ALA A 60 -0.03 2.15 14.65
C ALA A 60 0.63 3.25 15.48
N ALA A 61 0.29 3.35 16.76
CA ALA A 61 0.75 4.41 17.66
C ALA A 61 0.34 5.78 17.14
N LEU A 62 -0.88 5.88 16.63
CA LEU A 62 -1.45 7.11 16.11
C LEU A 62 -2.80 7.34 16.75
N THR A 63 -3.23 8.60 16.79
CA THR A 63 -4.51 8.95 17.36
C THR A 63 -5.63 8.75 16.34
N ASP A 64 -6.87 8.68 16.83
CA ASP A 64 -8.04 8.54 15.97
C ASP A 64 -8.20 9.73 15.05
N ARG A 65 -7.71 10.90 15.44
CA ARG A 65 -7.71 12.08 14.56
C ARG A 65 -7.01 11.75 13.24
N TYR A 66 -5.86 11.11 13.30
CA TYR A 66 -5.11 10.74 12.10
C TYR A 66 -5.83 9.65 11.33
N PHE A 67 -6.53 8.77 12.03
CA PHE A 67 -7.35 7.77 11.35
C PHE A 67 -8.41 8.45 10.49
N TYR A 68 -9.16 9.37 11.09
CA TYR A 68 -10.27 10.00 10.39
C TYR A 68 -9.85 11.02 9.35
N GLU A 69 -8.56 11.39 9.33
CA GLU A 69 -8.02 12.15 8.19
C GLU A 69 -7.96 11.32 6.92
N ASN A 70 -7.85 10.00 7.06
CA ASN A 70 -7.60 9.10 5.94
C ASN A 70 -8.77 8.18 5.63
N PHE A 71 -9.60 7.86 6.61
CA PHE A 71 -10.69 6.90 6.46
C PHE A 71 -11.92 7.42 7.18
N ALA A 72 -13.06 7.28 6.52
CA ALA A 72 -14.31 7.74 7.12
C ALA A 72 -14.71 6.87 8.32
N ASP A 73 -14.44 5.57 8.23
CA ASP A 73 -14.81 4.62 9.27
C ASP A 73 -13.99 3.34 9.09
N ARG A 74 -14.31 2.35 9.91
CA ARG A 74 -13.68 1.05 9.88
C ARG A 74 -13.81 0.38 8.51
N GLU A 75 -15.00 0.45 7.94
CA GLU A 75 -15.26 -0.16 6.64
C GLU A 75 -14.42 0.45 5.54
N ALA A 76 -14.21 1.75 5.59
CA ALA A 76 -13.36 2.42 4.61
C ALA A 76 -11.91 1.89 4.69
N LEU A 77 -11.43 1.66 5.92
CA LEU A 77 -10.12 1.07 6.10
C LEU A 77 -10.07 -0.35 5.53
N LEU A 78 -11.08 -1.17 5.83
CA LEU A 78 -11.12 -2.53 5.33
C LEU A 78 -11.15 -2.59 3.80
N LEU A 79 -11.95 -1.72 3.18
CA LEU A 79 -11.98 -1.65 1.73
C LEU A 79 -10.62 -1.27 1.16
N ALA A 80 -9.93 -0.33 1.80
CA ALA A 80 -8.60 0.07 1.34
C ALA A 80 -7.59 -1.07 1.49
N VAL A 81 -7.69 -1.85 2.58
CA VAL A 81 -6.83 -3.02 2.77
C VAL A 81 -7.11 -4.06 1.68
N TYR A 82 -8.38 -4.34 1.41
CA TYR A 82 -8.74 -5.29 0.35
C TYR A 82 -8.26 -4.80 -1.01
N ASP A 83 -8.37 -3.52 -1.29
CA ASP A 83 -7.86 -2.96 -2.54
C ASP A 83 -6.36 -3.16 -2.66
N GLN A 84 -5.62 -2.96 -1.58
CA GLN A 84 -4.18 -3.16 -1.58
C GLN A 84 -3.84 -4.63 -1.85
N VAL A 85 -4.55 -5.55 -1.23
CA VAL A 85 -4.34 -6.98 -1.46
C VAL A 85 -4.67 -7.35 -2.90
N ALA A 86 -5.75 -6.80 -3.44
CA ALA A 86 -6.15 -7.08 -4.82
C ALA A 86 -5.12 -6.56 -5.80
N ASP A 87 -4.57 -5.37 -5.55
CA ASP A 87 -3.53 -4.81 -6.41
C ASP A 87 -2.28 -5.68 -6.37
N GLU A 88 -1.91 -6.16 -5.20
CA GLU A 88 -0.75 -7.03 -5.05
C GLU A 88 -0.97 -8.36 -5.77
N ALA A 89 -2.16 -8.94 -5.62
CA ALA A 89 -2.50 -10.18 -6.30
C ALA A 89 -2.47 -10.01 -7.81
N GLY A 90 -2.99 -8.88 -8.29
CA GLY A 90 -2.96 -8.59 -9.72
C GLY A 90 -1.55 -8.47 -10.24
N ARG A 91 -0.66 -7.84 -9.47
CA ARG A 91 0.73 -7.72 -9.86
C ARG A 91 1.41 -9.10 -9.93
N VAL A 92 1.14 -9.95 -8.95
CA VAL A 92 1.67 -11.31 -8.95
C VAL A 92 1.19 -12.08 -10.18
N LEU A 93 -0.08 -11.93 -10.54
CA LEU A 93 -0.62 -12.60 -11.73
C LEU A 93 0.10 -12.13 -12.99
N VAL A 94 0.29 -10.83 -13.14
CA VAL A 94 0.97 -10.28 -14.31
C VAL A 94 2.40 -10.80 -14.38
N GLU A 95 3.10 -10.82 -13.26
CA GLU A 95 4.47 -11.31 -13.21
C GLU A 95 4.52 -12.80 -13.56
N THR A 96 3.57 -13.57 -13.05
CA THR A 96 3.52 -15.00 -13.31
C THR A 96 3.32 -15.27 -14.80
N VAL A 97 2.37 -14.56 -15.41
CA VAL A 97 2.11 -14.68 -16.83
C VAL A 97 3.34 -14.29 -17.64
N GLY A 98 3.97 -13.19 -17.27
CA GLY A 98 5.18 -12.74 -17.94
C GLY A 98 6.34 -13.71 -17.83
N ALA A 99 6.48 -14.32 -16.66
CA ALA A 99 7.57 -15.26 -16.43
C ALA A 99 7.41 -16.55 -17.22
N LEU A 100 6.15 -17.02 -17.42
CA LEU A 100 5.89 -18.26 -18.12
C LEU A 100 5.83 -18.10 -19.63
N GLY A 101 5.70 -16.88 -20.11
CA GLY A 101 5.59 -16.62 -21.53
C GLY A 101 4.20 -16.94 -22.05
N SER A 102 4.00 -16.69 -23.34
CA SER A 102 2.68 -16.82 -23.93
C SER A 102 2.45 -18.14 -24.68
N SER A 103 3.47 -18.97 -24.79
CA SER A 103 3.38 -20.18 -25.61
C SER A 103 2.52 -21.27 -24.97
N ASP A 104 2.25 -21.19 -23.69
CA ASP A 104 1.48 -22.19 -22.99
C ASP A 104 0.38 -21.50 -22.19
N TYR A 105 -0.63 -21.06 -22.93
CA TYR A 105 -1.67 -20.23 -22.36
C TYR A 105 -2.46 -20.95 -21.26
N GLU A 106 -2.75 -22.24 -21.45
CA GLU A 106 -3.51 -22.96 -20.44
C GLU A 106 -2.74 -23.14 -19.15
N ALA A 107 -1.45 -23.47 -19.27
CA ALA A 107 -0.62 -23.60 -18.08
C ALA A 107 -0.45 -22.26 -17.38
N VAL A 108 -0.32 -21.19 -18.15
CA VAL A 108 -0.22 -19.85 -17.59
C VAL A 108 -1.49 -19.50 -16.82
N SER A 109 -2.65 -19.75 -17.44
CA SER A 109 -3.91 -19.45 -16.79
C SER A 109 -4.10 -20.26 -15.53
N ARG A 110 -3.72 -21.52 -15.56
CA ARG A 110 -3.85 -22.39 -14.37
C ARG A 110 -2.91 -21.92 -13.27
N ALA A 111 -1.68 -21.60 -13.62
CA ALA A 111 -0.70 -21.11 -12.63
C ALA A 111 -1.17 -19.83 -12.00
N ALA A 112 -1.77 -18.94 -12.80
CA ALA A 112 -2.27 -17.66 -12.27
C ALA A 112 -3.41 -17.89 -11.29
N VAL A 113 -4.33 -18.80 -11.62
CA VAL A 113 -5.44 -19.11 -10.73
C VAL A 113 -4.91 -19.74 -9.45
N ASP A 114 -3.96 -20.65 -9.55
CA ASP A 114 -3.39 -21.30 -8.37
C ASP A 114 -2.69 -20.28 -7.49
N ALA A 115 -1.93 -19.35 -8.08
CA ALA A 115 -1.24 -18.32 -7.33
C ALA A 115 -2.22 -17.43 -6.58
N PHE A 116 -3.35 -17.15 -7.21
CA PHE A 116 -4.36 -16.30 -6.62
C PHE A 116 -5.13 -17.02 -5.50
N LEU A 117 -5.56 -18.24 -5.77
CA LEU A 117 -6.38 -18.98 -4.82
C LEU A 117 -5.57 -19.66 -3.73
N GLY A 118 -4.32 -19.97 -4.01
CA GLY A 118 -3.43 -20.59 -3.05
C GLY A 118 -2.90 -19.66 -2.00
N LEU A 119 -3.19 -18.38 -2.14
CA LEU A 119 -2.78 -17.42 -1.15
C LEU A 119 -3.67 -17.50 0.07
#